data_0d773ccd6a98d9290f69ecf8db09aed3
#
_entry.id   0d773ccd6a98d9290f69ecf8db09aed3
#
_cell.length_a   1.000
_cell.length_b   1.000
_cell.length_c   1.000
_cell.angle_alpha   90.00
_cell.angle_beta   90.00
_cell.angle_gamma   90.00
#
_symmetry.space_group_name_H-M   'P 1'
#
loop_
_entity.id
_entity.type
_entity.pdbx_description
1 polymer ?
#
loop_
_entity_poly.entity_id
_entity_poly.type
_entity_poly.pdbx_seq_one_letter_code
_entity_poly.pdbx_strand_id
1 'polypeptide(L)'
;MNQALKKILIKTKKQVFSEIIGNNSTKIKGEGYDFCELKEYEYGEDVKNIDWVISAKMQKPYVKVFHAQKELNVNIVSFLNGSTYFGTDIFKQEIIIQIASALGFICVKQGNPFSSFIANENLEICTKKSKQIFNVNFMSEQKYYYNVIGKNINYEKITKELFKSIHHKSMIFLIGDFFDIEKLDLKLLCQKHEVIALIVRDKFEEAPIELGNVNFIDPNNNRSFEGVLNKNTVETYINKIKENDHKLYNHFQNCAIRFTKIYTHEDPIKKLIGVLR
;
A
#
# COMPACT_ATOMS: atom_id res chain seq x y z
N MET A 1 -12.60 19.12 5.22
CA MET A 1 -11.55 18.63 4.27
C MET A 1 -10.90 19.80 3.57
N ASN A 2 -9.56 19.94 3.67
CA ASN A 2 -8.77 21.03 3.05
C ASN A 2 -8.87 20.96 1.52
N GLN A 3 -8.80 22.14 0.84
CA GLN A 3 -8.83 22.22 -0.64
C GLN A 3 -7.68 21.44 -1.30
N ALA A 4 -6.48 21.45 -0.70
CA ALA A 4 -5.32 20.70 -1.19
C ALA A 4 -5.58 19.19 -1.16
N LEU A 5 -6.02 18.64 -0.02
CA LEU A 5 -6.38 17.24 0.10
C LEU A 5 -7.51 16.86 -0.88
N LYS A 6 -8.51 17.72 -1.05
CA LYS A 6 -9.59 17.47 -2.01
C LYS A 6 -9.09 17.35 -3.44
N LYS A 7 -8.14 18.21 -3.85
CA LYS A 7 -7.50 18.14 -5.17
C LYS A 7 -6.71 16.82 -5.33
N ILE A 8 -5.94 16.44 -4.32
CA ILE A 8 -5.19 15.16 -4.31
C ILE A 8 -6.15 13.99 -4.50
N LEU A 9 -7.20 13.88 -3.71
CA LEU A 9 -8.17 12.77 -3.78
C LEU A 9 -8.91 12.70 -5.12
N ILE A 10 -9.34 13.85 -5.66
CA ILE A 10 -10.01 13.89 -6.96
C ILE A 10 -9.06 13.44 -8.08
N LYS A 11 -7.81 13.95 -8.07
CA LYS A 11 -6.78 13.57 -9.06
C LYS A 11 -6.50 12.07 -8.97
N THR A 12 -6.21 11.56 -7.77
CA THR A 12 -5.92 10.15 -7.52
C THR A 12 -7.08 9.25 -7.97
N LYS A 13 -8.31 9.61 -7.58
CA LYS A 13 -9.51 8.87 -7.99
C LYS A 13 -9.63 8.81 -9.50
N LYS A 14 -9.51 9.94 -10.21
CA LYS A 14 -9.58 10.00 -11.68
C LYS A 14 -8.50 9.13 -12.32
N GLN A 15 -7.24 9.22 -11.88
CA GLN A 15 -6.14 8.41 -12.40
C GLN A 15 -6.37 6.92 -12.21
N VAL A 16 -6.72 6.49 -11.00
CA VAL A 16 -7.01 5.08 -10.72
C VAL A 16 -8.13 4.55 -11.62
N PHE A 17 -9.22 5.31 -11.77
CA PHE A 17 -10.34 4.86 -12.58
C PHE A 17 -10.00 4.86 -14.07
N SER A 18 -9.24 5.83 -14.58
CA SER A 18 -8.80 5.84 -16.00
C SER A 18 -7.84 4.69 -16.31
N GLU A 19 -6.85 4.43 -15.46
CA GLU A 19 -5.87 3.36 -15.66
C GLU A 19 -6.50 1.97 -15.57
N ILE A 20 -7.43 1.78 -14.62
CA ILE A 20 -8.16 0.50 -14.50
C ILE A 20 -9.10 0.28 -15.69
N ILE A 21 -9.78 1.34 -16.20
CA ILE A 21 -10.66 1.23 -17.38
C ILE A 21 -9.81 1.02 -18.64
N GLY A 22 -8.72 1.78 -18.82
CA GLY A 22 -7.86 1.68 -19.99
C GLY A 22 -7.20 0.31 -20.16
N ASN A 23 -6.85 -0.35 -19.06
CA ASN A 23 -6.19 -1.66 -19.07
C ASN A 23 -7.16 -2.86 -19.08
N ASN A 24 -8.44 -2.65 -18.77
CA ASN A 24 -9.45 -3.71 -18.64
C ASN A 24 -10.49 -3.71 -19.75
N SER A 25 -10.28 -3.02 -20.87
CA SER A 25 -11.21 -3.04 -22.00
C SER A 25 -11.43 -4.44 -22.61
N THR A 26 -10.62 -5.43 -22.21
CA THR A 26 -10.76 -6.82 -22.64
C THR A 26 -11.26 -7.79 -21.53
N LYS A 27 -11.36 -7.38 -20.26
CA LYS A 27 -11.72 -8.29 -19.16
C LYS A 27 -12.88 -7.85 -18.26
N ILE A 28 -13.53 -6.71 -18.51
CA ILE A 28 -14.79 -6.39 -17.86
C ILE A 28 -15.91 -7.08 -18.66
N LYS A 29 -16.05 -8.39 -18.50
CA LYS A 29 -17.34 -9.04 -18.62
C LYS A 29 -18.11 -8.67 -17.35
N GLY A 30 -19.33 -8.15 -17.54
CA GLY A 30 -20.20 -7.68 -16.48
C GLY A 30 -20.42 -8.71 -15.38
N GLU A 31 -21.09 -8.28 -14.31
CA GLU A 31 -21.48 -9.07 -13.15
C GLU A 31 -21.76 -10.54 -13.49
N GLY A 32 -20.72 -11.33 -13.57
CA GLY A 32 -20.78 -12.75 -13.86
C GLY A 32 -19.93 -13.44 -12.80
N TYR A 33 -20.57 -14.26 -12.02
CA TYR A 33 -19.87 -15.29 -11.28
C TYR A 33 -18.88 -15.96 -12.24
N ASP A 34 -17.61 -16.09 -11.86
CA ASP A 34 -16.61 -16.78 -12.67
C ASP A 34 -17.08 -18.23 -12.84
N PHE A 35 -17.59 -18.52 -14.05
CA PHE A 35 -18.06 -19.86 -14.40
C PHE A 35 -16.88 -20.83 -14.30
N CYS A 36 -17.03 -21.85 -13.48
CA CYS A 36 -16.02 -22.89 -13.29
C CYS A 36 -16.26 -24.06 -14.25
N GLU A 37 -17.40 -24.69 -14.10
CA GLU A 37 -17.77 -25.87 -14.86
C GLU A 37 -19.29 -26.09 -14.88
N LEU A 38 -19.71 -26.99 -15.76
CA LEU A 38 -21.05 -27.57 -15.73
C LEU A 38 -20.95 -28.97 -15.11
N LYS A 39 -21.71 -29.22 -14.06
CA LYS A 39 -21.85 -30.57 -13.51
C LYS A 39 -23.30 -31.06 -13.52
N GLU A 40 -23.50 -32.32 -13.47
CA GLU A 40 -24.84 -32.92 -13.32
C GLU A 40 -25.42 -32.51 -11.97
N TYR A 41 -26.70 -32.10 -11.93
CA TYR A 41 -27.39 -31.64 -10.72
C TYR A 41 -27.48 -32.76 -9.71
N GLU A 42 -27.06 -32.49 -8.48
CA GLU A 42 -27.24 -33.38 -7.33
C GLU A 42 -28.31 -32.81 -6.39
N TYR A 43 -29.05 -33.71 -5.74
CA TYR A 43 -30.11 -33.31 -4.81
C TYR A 43 -29.52 -32.46 -3.66
N GLY A 44 -30.09 -31.25 -3.46
CA GLY A 44 -29.62 -30.29 -2.44
C GLY A 44 -28.87 -29.10 -3.01
N GLU A 45 -28.57 -29.05 -4.32
CA GLU A 45 -27.96 -27.88 -4.96
C GLU A 45 -29.01 -26.81 -5.29
N ASP A 46 -28.56 -25.54 -5.43
CA ASP A 46 -29.47 -24.44 -5.71
C ASP A 46 -30.01 -24.53 -7.14
N VAL A 47 -31.28 -24.76 -7.26
CA VAL A 47 -32.04 -24.88 -8.53
C VAL A 47 -31.91 -23.64 -9.41
N LYS A 48 -31.60 -22.46 -8.82
CA LYS A 48 -31.38 -21.22 -9.58
C LYS A 48 -30.17 -21.29 -10.51
N ASN A 49 -29.21 -22.16 -10.21
CA ASN A 49 -28.01 -22.35 -10.99
C ASN A 49 -28.18 -23.35 -12.13
N ILE A 50 -29.34 -23.95 -12.32
CA ILE A 50 -29.60 -24.89 -13.41
C ILE A 50 -29.55 -24.15 -14.76
N ASP A 51 -28.73 -24.66 -15.67
CA ASP A 51 -28.75 -24.24 -17.08
C ASP A 51 -29.78 -25.06 -17.84
N TRP A 52 -30.97 -24.50 -17.99
CA TRP A 52 -32.08 -25.16 -18.65
C TRP A 52 -31.81 -25.47 -20.13
N VAL A 53 -30.99 -24.66 -20.83
CA VAL A 53 -30.66 -24.86 -22.24
C VAL A 53 -29.77 -26.07 -22.44
N ILE A 54 -28.73 -26.21 -21.60
CA ILE A 54 -27.82 -27.35 -21.64
C ILE A 54 -28.53 -28.59 -21.10
N SER A 55 -29.29 -28.46 -20.03
CA SER A 55 -30.06 -29.58 -19.46
C SER A 55 -31.02 -30.19 -20.49
N ALA A 56 -31.69 -29.35 -21.28
CA ALA A 56 -32.56 -29.83 -22.36
C ALA A 56 -31.79 -30.57 -23.47
N LYS A 57 -30.58 -30.13 -23.80
CA LYS A 57 -29.72 -30.80 -24.80
C LYS A 57 -29.15 -32.13 -24.31
N MET A 58 -28.79 -32.20 -23.05
CA MET A 58 -28.15 -33.34 -22.43
C MET A 58 -29.16 -34.36 -21.85
N GLN A 59 -30.46 -34.01 -21.83
CA GLN A 59 -31.57 -34.79 -21.25
C GLN A 59 -31.39 -35.15 -19.77
N LYS A 60 -30.62 -34.35 -19.06
CA LYS A 60 -30.35 -34.40 -17.62
C LYS A 60 -30.14 -33.03 -17.08
N PRO A 61 -30.52 -32.75 -15.83
CA PRO A 61 -30.30 -31.40 -15.24
C PRO A 61 -28.81 -31.15 -15.01
N TYR A 62 -28.32 -30.01 -15.52
CA TYR A 62 -26.95 -29.53 -15.32
C TYR A 62 -26.96 -28.18 -14.58
N VAL A 63 -26.10 -28.04 -13.60
CA VAL A 63 -25.90 -26.80 -12.84
C VAL A 63 -24.60 -26.11 -13.25
N LYS A 64 -24.66 -24.79 -13.31
CA LYS A 64 -23.46 -23.95 -13.42
C LYS A 64 -22.76 -23.86 -12.07
N VAL A 65 -21.56 -24.38 -11.98
CA VAL A 65 -20.69 -24.20 -10.83
C VAL A 65 -19.90 -22.92 -11.05
N PHE A 66 -19.92 -22.04 -10.06
CA PHE A 66 -19.18 -20.78 -10.08
C PHE A 66 -18.08 -20.83 -9.04
N HIS A 67 -16.91 -20.28 -9.35
CA HIS A 67 -15.91 -20.03 -8.32
C HIS A 67 -16.46 -19.04 -7.27
N ALA A 68 -16.43 -19.42 -6.02
CA ALA A 68 -16.69 -18.47 -4.94
C ALA A 68 -15.61 -17.36 -5.06
N GLN A 69 -16.01 -16.15 -5.41
CA GLN A 69 -15.11 -15.00 -5.37
C GLN A 69 -14.65 -14.82 -3.92
N LYS A 70 -13.44 -15.25 -3.65
CA LYS A 70 -12.84 -15.12 -2.34
C LYS A 70 -12.42 -13.65 -2.19
N GLU A 71 -13.20 -12.91 -1.39
CA GLU A 71 -12.88 -11.51 -1.09
C GLU A 71 -11.43 -11.40 -0.60
N LEU A 72 -10.66 -10.57 -1.27
CA LEU A 72 -9.28 -10.30 -0.87
C LEU A 72 -9.29 -9.23 0.23
N ASN A 73 -8.98 -9.61 1.47
CA ASN A 73 -8.80 -8.65 2.54
C ASN A 73 -7.51 -7.86 2.32
N VAL A 74 -7.60 -6.53 2.27
CA VAL A 74 -6.46 -5.63 2.05
C VAL A 74 -6.21 -4.80 3.30
N ASN A 75 -4.95 -4.73 3.73
CA ASN A 75 -4.52 -3.90 4.85
C ASN A 75 -3.49 -2.87 4.38
N ILE A 76 -3.80 -1.59 4.57
CA ILE A 76 -2.98 -0.46 4.12
C ILE A 76 -2.29 0.14 5.34
N VAL A 77 -1.00 -0.13 5.51
CA VAL A 77 -0.19 0.34 6.63
C VAL A 77 0.72 1.46 6.13
N SER A 78 0.53 2.67 6.66
CA SER A 78 1.36 3.82 6.36
C SER A 78 2.29 4.11 7.52
N PHE A 79 3.59 3.98 7.29
CA PHE A 79 4.61 4.42 8.24
C PHE A 79 4.72 5.95 8.16
N LEU A 80 4.28 6.62 9.21
CA LEU A 80 4.25 8.07 9.31
C LEU A 80 5.08 8.52 10.51
N ASN A 81 6.28 9.01 10.24
CA ASN A 81 7.24 9.49 11.22
C ASN A 81 7.84 10.84 10.75
N GLY A 82 8.68 11.45 11.56
CA GLY A 82 9.27 12.75 11.26
C GLY A 82 9.95 12.81 9.90
N SER A 83 10.67 11.76 9.49
CA SER A 83 11.35 11.74 8.18
C SER A 83 10.38 11.85 7.00
N THR A 84 9.10 11.50 7.15
CA THR A 84 8.10 11.66 6.10
C THR A 84 7.68 13.12 5.87
N TYR A 85 8.01 14.03 6.81
CA TYR A 85 7.86 15.47 6.66
C TYR A 85 9.05 16.10 5.92
N PHE A 86 9.49 15.40 4.88
CA PHE A 86 10.55 15.87 3.98
C PHE A 86 10.15 15.62 2.52
N GLY A 87 10.61 16.50 1.65
CA GLY A 87 10.47 16.42 0.20
C GLY A 87 10.89 17.74 -0.46
N THR A 88 11.54 17.66 -1.62
CA THR A 88 12.04 18.83 -2.34
C THR A 88 10.88 19.73 -2.81
N ASP A 89 9.88 19.13 -3.48
CA ASP A 89 8.70 19.86 -3.97
C ASP A 89 7.42 19.44 -3.25
N ILE A 90 7.31 18.15 -2.94
CA ILE A 90 6.14 17.53 -2.32
C ILE A 90 6.63 16.66 -1.16
N PHE A 91 6.00 16.76 -0.01
CA PHE A 91 6.37 15.93 1.14
C PHE A 91 6.09 14.44 0.88
N LYS A 92 6.98 13.58 1.38
CA LYS A 92 6.78 12.12 1.32
C LYS A 92 5.44 11.70 1.93
N GLN A 93 5.01 12.39 3.00
CA GLN A 93 3.69 12.16 3.62
C GLN A 93 2.56 12.30 2.60
N GLU A 94 2.58 13.30 1.71
CA GLU A 94 1.54 13.50 0.69
C GLU A 94 1.54 12.37 -0.35
N ILE A 95 2.72 11.90 -0.76
CA ILE A 95 2.85 10.74 -1.67
C ILE A 95 2.31 9.47 -1.02
N ILE A 96 2.65 9.23 0.26
CA ILE A 96 2.12 8.09 1.03
C ILE A 96 0.58 8.14 1.07
N ILE A 97 0.00 9.32 1.26
CA ILE A 97 -1.46 9.51 1.27
C ILE A 97 -2.06 9.22 -0.11
N GLN A 98 -1.42 9.70 -1.18
CA GLN A 98 -1.87 9.43 -2.55
C GLN A 98 -1.89 7.92 -2.84
N ILE A 99 -0.82 7.20 -2.48
CA ILE A 99 -0.72 5.75 -2.65
C ILE A 99 -1.78 5.02 -1.82
N ALA A 100 -1.92 5.37 -0.53
CA ALA A 100 -2.92 4.77 0.35
C ALA A 100 -4.35 5.00 -0.15
N SER A 101 -4.64 6.22 -0.63
CA SER A 101 -5.93 6.57 -1.21
C SER A 101 -6.21 5.79 -2.50
N ALA A 102 -5.20 5.64 -3.36
CA ALA A 102 -5.30 4.87 -4.59
C ALA A 102 -5.65 3.41 -4.30
N LEU A 103 -4.94 2.77 -3.37
CA LEU A 103 -5.23 1.41 -2.92
C LEU A 103 -6.66 1.28 -2.40
N GLY A 104 -7.10 2.23 -1.56
CA GLY A 104 -8.48 2.27 -1.08
C GLY A 104 -9.51 2.37 -2.22
N PHE A 105 -9.30 3.25 -3.21
CA PHE A 105 -10.18 3.36 -4.37
C PHE A 105 -10.19 2.10 -5.23
N ILE A 106 -9.03 1.43 -5.41
CA ILE A 106 -8.93 0.15 -6.11
C ILE A 106 -9.76 -0.91 -5.37
N CYS A 107 -9.58 -1.03 -4.06
CA CYS A 107 -10.32 -1.99 -3.23
C CYS A 107 -11.83 -1.79 -3.35
N VAL A 108 -12.30 -0.54 -3.16
CA VAL A 108 -13.74 -0.22 -3.28
C VAL A 108 -14.29 -0.57 -4.66
N LYS A 109 -13.53 -0.25 -5.73
CA LYS A 109 -13.96 -0.56 -7.10
C LYS A 109 -14.05 -2.06 -7.38
N GLN A 110 -13.14 -2.85 -6.81
CA GLN A 110 -13.11 -4.30 -6.96
C GLN A 110 -14.02 -5.05 -5.98
N GLY A 111 -14.72 -4.32 -5.08
CA GLY A 111 -15.55 -4.94 -4.04
C GLY A 111 -14.76 -5.61 -2.91
N ASN A 112 -13.45 -5.40 -2.85
CA ASN A 112 -12.57 -5.92 -1.82
C ASN A 112 -12.64 -5.07 -0.55
N PRO A 113 -12.77 -5.68 0.64
CA PRO A 113 -12.71 -4.95 1.89
C PRO A 113 -11.27 -4.52 2.21
N PHE A 114 -11.14 -3.31 2.75
CA PHE A 114 -9.85 -2.80 3.20
C PHE A 114 -9.90 -2.29 4.63
N SER A 115 -8.76 -2.35 5.32
CA SER A 115 -8.49 -1.69 6.59
C SER A 115 -7.29 -0.76 6.43
N SER A 116 -7.20 0.29 7.23
CA SER A 116 -6.09 1.24 7.15
C SER A 116 -5.49 1.54 8.52
N PHE A 117 -4.16 1.64 8.55
CA PHE A 117 -3.37 1.86 9.77
C PHE A 117 -2.37 2.99 9.55
N ILE A 118 -2.08 3.71 10.62
CA ILE A 118 -0.87 4.53 10.79
C ILE A 118 0.07 3.77 11.71
N ALA A 119 1.33 3.68 11.34
CA ALA A 119 2.37 2.98 12.08
C ALA A 119 3.55 3.92 12.35
N ASN A 120 3.93 4.04 13.61
CA ASN A 120 5.11 4.74 14.08
C ASN A 120 5.61 4.10 15.39
N GLU A 121 5.56 4.76 16.53
CA GLU A 121 5.82 4.16 17.85
C GLU A 121 4.69 3.21 18.27
N ASN A 122 3.50 3.42 17.71
CA ASN A 122 2.31 2.63 17.93
C ASN A 122 1.61 2.32 16.62
N LEU A 123 0.75 1.29 16.63
CA LEU A 123 -0.14 0.96 15.51
C LEU A 123 -1.52 1.57 15.77
N GLU A 124 -1.90 2.57 15.00
CA GLU A 124 -3.19 3.24 15.10
C GLU A 124 -4.12 2.80 13.97
N ILE A 125 -5.35 2.42 14.30
CA ILE A 125 -6.36 2.05 13.31
C ILE A 125 -7.07 3.30 12.80
N CYS A 126 -6.84 3.68 11.54
CA CYS A 126 -7.56 4.76 10.88
C CYS A 126 -8.96 4.32 10.45
N THR A 127 -9.04 3.14 9.84
CA THR A 127 -10.29 2.60 9.30
C THR A 127 -10.34 1.10 9.54
N LYS A 128 -11.41 0.66 10.19
CA LYS A 128 -11.75 -0.77 10.31
C LYS A 128 -12.17 -1.31 8.93
N LYS A 129 -12.23 -2.63 8.80
CA LYS A 129 -12.63 -3.33 7.57
C LYS A 129 -13.89 -2.72 6.93
N SER A 130 -13.75 -2.23 5.71
CA SER A 130 -14.81 -1.52 4.97
C SER A 130 -14.66 -1.66 3.47
N LYS A 131 -15.78 -1.52 2.74
CA LYS A 131 -15.85 -1.43 1.27
C LYS A 131 -16.35 -0.06 0.79
N GLN A 132 -16.49 0.90 1.69
CA GLN A 132 -17.13 2.17 1.41
C GLN A 132 -16.13 3.24 0.99
N ILE A 133 -16.46 4.01 -0.04
CA ILE A 133 -15.64 5.12 -0.53
C ILE A 133 -15.48 6.23 0.52
N PHE A 134 -16.47 6.39 1.41
CA PHE A 134 -16.40 7.34 2.52
C PHE A 134 -15.17 7.06 3.41
N ASN A 135 -14.89 5.78 3.68
CA ASN A 135 -13.76 5.39 4.51
C ASN A 135 -12.39 5.61 3.83
N VAL A 136 -12.33 5.66 2.48
CA VAL A 136 -11.13 6.09 1.76
C VAL A 136 -10.84 7.57 2.03
N ASN A 137 -11.86 8.42 1.94
CA ASN A 137 -11.72 9.84 2.23
C ASN A 137 -11.35 10.08 3.70
N PHE A 138 -12.00 9.36 4.62
CA PHE A 138 -11.75 9.46 6.05
C PHE A 138 -10.31 9.07 6.42
N MET A 139 -9.81 7.91 5.94
CA MET A 139 -8.43 7.51 6.22
C MET A 139 -7.41 8.48 5.64
N SER A 140 -7.70 9.05 4.48
CA SER A 140 -6.82 10.03 3.82
C SER A 140 -6.77 11.34 4.61
N GLU A 141 -7.90 11.76 5.15
CA GLU A 141 -8.00 12.94 6.01
C GLU A 141 -7.25 12.76 7.33
N GLN A 142 -7.41 11.61 7.98
CA GLN A 142 -6.68 11.25 9.19
C GLN A 142 -5.16 11.28 8.97
N LYS A 143 -4.68 10.71 7.87
CA LYS A 143 -3.25 10.69 7.52
C LYS A 143 -2.70 12.06 7.12
N TYR A 144 -3.52 12.90 6.49
CA TYR A 144 -3.13 14.24 6.05
C TYR A 144 -2.90 15.19 7.23
N TYR A 145 -3.77 15.12 8.23
CA TYR A 145 -3.65 15.95 9.43
C TYR A 145 -2.81 15.30 10.53
N TYR A 146 -2.28 14.11 10.28
CA TYR A 146 -1.45 13.42 11.26
C TYR A 146 -0.14 14.18 11.47
N ASN A 147 0.11 14.57 12.73
CA ASN A 147 1.37 15.19 13.08
C ASN A 147 2.48 14.15 13.17
N VAL A 148 3.41 14.19 12.22
CA VAL A 148 4.53 13.25 12.12
C VAL A 148 5.79 13.72 12.85
N ILE A 149 5.88 15.03 13.18
CA ILE A 149 7.06 15.61 13.81
C ILE A 149 7.23 15.04 15.22
N GLY A 150 8.45 14.68 15.58
CA GLY A 150 8.77 14.05 16.85
C GLY A 150 8.39 12.57 16.96
N LYS A 151 7.94 11.94 15.87
CA LYS A 151 7.57 10.52 15.82
C LYS A 151 8.68 9.68 15.22
N ASN A 152 8.98 8.53 15.86
CA ASN A 152 9.88 7.50 15.37
C ASN A 152 9.11 6.23 15.01
N ILE A 153 9.74 5.31 14.29
CA ILE A 153 9.14 4.01 13.99
C ILE A 153 9.75 2.95 14.91
N ASN A 154 8.88 2.19 15.58
CA ASN A 154 9.27 0.99 16.31
C ASN A 154 8.83 -0.24 15.50
N TYR A 155 9.66 -0.66 14.54
CA TYR A 155 9.36 -1.77 13.65
C TYR A 155 9.06 -3.08 14.38
N GLU A 156 9.81 -3.39 15.44
CA GLU A 156 9.61 -4.62 16.21
C GLU A 156 8.23 -4.67 16.87
N LYS A 157 7.81 -3.56 17.47
CA LYS A 157 6.46 -3.46 18.08
C LYS A 157 5.37 -3.52 17.01
N ILE A 158 5.52 -2.72 15.94
CA ILE A 158 4.52 -2.62 14.86
C ILE A 158 4.30 -3.97 14.17
N THR A 159 5.37 -4.71 13.85
CA THR A 159 5.24 -6.02 13.21
C THR A 159 4.51 -7.03 14.09
N LYS A 160 4.79 -7.03 15.41
CA LYS A 160 4.08 -7.86 16.39
C LYS A 160 2.60 -7.48 16.52
N GLU A 161 2.29 -6.18 16.56
CA GLU A 161 0.92 -5.67 16.64
C GLU A 161 0.11 -5.97 15.35
N LEU A 162 0.71 -5.80 14.17
CA LEU A 162 0.11 -6.18 12.90
C LEU A 162 -0.21 -7.68 12.84
N PHE A 163 0.74 -8.52 13.24
CA PHE A 163 0.53 -9.97 13.27
C PHE A 163 -0.62 -10.38 14.19
N LYS A 164 -0.77 -9.69 15.33
CA LYS A 164 -1.87 -9.92 16.28
C LYS A 164 -3.21 -9.37 15.77
N SER A 165 -3.21 -8.23 15.07
CA SER A 165 -4.43 -7.55 14.63
C SER A 165 -5.04 -8.15 13.38
N ILE A 166 -4.23 -8.76 12.50
CA ILE A 166 -4.67 -9.31 11.22
C ILE A 166 -4.82 -10.82 11.34
N HIS A 167 -6.02 -11.29 11.63
CA HIS A 167 -6.29 -12.71 11.90
C HIS A 167 -6.39 -13.57 10.64
N HIS A 168 -6.94 -13.05 9.55
CA HIS A 168 -7.19 -13.81 8.32
C HIS A 168 -6.11 -13.53 7.27
N LYS A 169 -5.82 -14.53 6.40
CA LYS A 169 -4.93 -14.33 5.25
C LYS A 169 -5.37 -13.10 4.46
N SER A 170 -4.43 -12.21 4.22
CA SER A 170 -4.68 -10.88 3.67
C SER A 170 -3.52 -10.42 2.81
N MET A 171 -3.76 -9.43 1.96
CA MET A 171 -2.70 -8.66 1.31
C MET A 171 -2.39 -7.44 2.17
N ILE A 172 -1.13 -7.21 2.49
CA ILE A 172 -0.66 -6.11 3.33
C ILE A 172 0.25 -5.20 2.52
N PHE A 173 -0.15 -3.94 2.39
CA PHE A 173 0.69 -2.90 1.80
C PHE A 173 1.39 -2.13 2.91
N LEU A 174 2.72 -2.17 2.91
CA LEU A 174 3.58 -1.39 3.79
C LEU A 174 4.11 -0.18 3.01
N ILE A 175 3.72 1.04 3.40
CA ILE A 175 4.05 2.28 2.70
C ILE A 175 4.87 3.17 3.62
N GLY A 176 6.09 3.51 3.24
CA GLY A 176 6.96 4.35 4.06
C GLY A 176 8.31 4.62 3.39
N ASP A 177 9.20 5.31 4.06
CA ASP A 177 10.53 5.61 3.54
C ASP A 177 11.60 4.57 3.88
N PHE A 178 11.42 3.80 4.94
CA PHE A 178 12.32 2.72 5.36
C PHE A 178 13.80 3.16 5.49
N PHE A 179 14.05 4.37 6.00
CA PHE A 179 15.42 4.84 6.20
C PHE A 179 16.15 4.13 7.34
N ASP A 180 15.47 3.94 8.46
CA ASP A 180 16.00 3.20 9.60
C ASP A 180 15.24 1.88 9.71
N ILE A 181 15.93 0.80 9.38
CA ILE A 181 15.35 -0.56 9.37
C ILE A 181 15.85 -1.42 10.52
N GLU A 182 16.50 -0.81 11.54
CA GLU A 182 16.89 -1.57 12.72
C GLU A 182 15.67 -2.30 13.30
N LYS A 183 15.85 -3.59 13.59
CA LYS A 183 14.80 -4.48 14.12
C LYS A 183 13.57 -4.68 13.21
N LEU A 184 13.67 -4.36 11.91
CA LEU A 184 12.63 -4.72 10.94
C LEU A 184 12.67 -6.24 10.69
N ASP A 185 11.68 -6.96 11.17
CA ASP A 185 11.49 -8.39 10.86
C ASP A 185 10.05 -8.65 10.40
N LEU A 186 9.91 -8.98 9.11
CA LEU A 186 8.63 -9.24 8.47
C LEU A 186 8.36 -10.73 8.24
N LYS A 187 9.26 -11.62 8.65
CA LYS A 187 9.15 -13.08 8.37
C LYS A 187 7.83 -13.67 8.82
N LEU A 188 7.39 -13.37 10.05
CA LEU A 188 6.11 -13.87 10.57
C LEU A 188 4.91 -13.36 9.79
N LEU A 189 4.93 -12.09 9.37
CA LEU A 189 3.86 -11.53 8.53
C LEU A 189 3.81 -12.23 7.17
N CYS A 190 4.95 -12.46 6.55
CA CYS A 190 5.05 -13.08 5.23
C CYS A 190 4.66 -14.56 5.22
N GLN A 191 4.81 -15.27 6.34
CA GLN A 191 4.33 -16.66 6.46
C GLN A 191 2.80 -16.76 6.36
N LYS A 192 2.08 -15.75 6.80
CA LYS A 192 0.62 -15.75 6.89
C LYS A 192 -0.05 -14.91 5.81
N HIS A 193 0.60 -13.84 5.38
CA HIS A 193 0.04 -12.80 4.53
C HIS A 193 0.90 -12.59 3.28
N GLU A 194 0.29 -12.07 2.23
CA GLU A 194 1.04 -11.53 1.09
C GLU A 194 1.41 -10.08 1.40
N VAL A 195 2.71 -9.79 1.45
CA VAL A 195 3.22 -8.45 1.81
C VAL A 195 3.80 -7.78 0.57
N ILE A 196 3.44 -6.51 0.38
CA ILE A 196 3.97 -5.64 -0.68
C ILE A 196 4.51 -4.37 -0.01
N ALA A 197 5.76 -4.02 -0.30
CA ALA A 197 6.37 -2.81 0.24
C ALA A 197 6.48 -1.71 -0.82
N LEU A 198 6.03 -0.50 -0.46
CA LEU A 198 6.08 0.69 -1.30
C LEU A 198 6.99 1.71 -0.62
N ILE A 199 8.20 1.84 -1.14
CA ILE A 199 9.25 2.69 -0.56
C ILE A 199 9.12 4.08 -1.16
N VAL A 200 8.87 5.09 -0.34
CA VAL A 200 8.74 6.49 -0.76
C VAL A 200 9.99 7.25 -0.37
N ARG A 201 10.68 7.82 -1.36
CA ARG A 201 11.95 8.54 -1.18
C ARG A 201 11.94 9.89 -1.88
N ASP A 202 12.82 10.77 -1.45
CA ASP A 202 13.18 11.97 -2.18
C ASP A 202 14.58 11.84 -2.78
N LYS A 203 14.78 12.32 -4.00
CA LYS A 203 16.10 12.23 -4.66
C LYS A 203 17.18 12.99 -3.90
N PHE A 204 16.84 14.12 -3.30
CA PHE A 204 17.79 14.91 -2.54
C PHE A 204 18.28 14.17 -1.29
N GLU A 205 17.41 13.37 -0.66
CA GLU A 205 17.84 12.53 0.48
C GLU A 205 18.82 11.44 0.09
N GLU A 206 18.73 10.87 -1.11
CA GLU A 206 19.62 9.81 -1.57
C GLU A 206 20.91 10.34 -2.19
N ALA A 207 20.87 11.54 -2.76
CA ALA A 207 21.99 12.18 -3.42
C ALA A 207 21.98 13.70 -3.15
N PRO A 208 22.27 14.12 -1.89
CA PRO A 208 22.32 15.54 -1.55
C PRO A 208 23.46 16.21 -2.30
N ILE A 209 23.28 17.49 -2.61
CA ILE A 209 24.31 18.35 -3.21
C ILE A 209 25.21 18.94 -2.13
N GLU A 210 26.40 19.36 -2.53
CA GLU A 210 27.29 20.11 -1.65
C GLU A 210 26.69 21.50 -1.35
N LEU A 211 26.50 21.82 -0.07
CA LEU A 211 25.89 23.08 0.37
C LEU A 211 26.79 23.87 1.34
N GLY A 212 27.98 23.34 1.68
CA GLY A 212 28.85 23.94 2.69
C GLY A 212 28.29 23.81 4.11
N ASN A 213 28.35 24.88 4.89
CA ASN A 213 27.81 24.90 6.25
C ASN A 213 26.28 24.97 6.22
N VAL A 214 25.63 24.01 6.85
CA VAL A 214 24.17 23.89 6.92
C VAL A 214 23.72 23.61 8.34
N ASN A 215 22.55 24.10 8.68
CA ASN A 215 21.89 23.73 9.92
C ASN A 215 20.80 22.71 9.61
N PHE A 216 20.97 21.51 10.16
CA PHE A 216 20.01 20.41 10.01
C PHE A 216 19.02 20.40 11.15
N ILE A 217 17.79 20.10 10.85
CA ILE A 217 16.78 19.80 11.85
C ILE A 217 16.34 18.36 11.63
N ASP A 218 16.51 17.52 12.64
CA ASP A 218 15.99 16.15 12.61
C ASP A 218 14.49 16.16 12.97
N PRO A 219 13.61 15.89 12.02
CA PRO A 219 12.18 15.96 12.26
C PRO A 219 11.67 14.81 13.17
N ASN A 220 12.47 13.79 13.42
CA ASN A 220 12.08 12.68 14.33
C ASN A 220 12.23 13.06 15.81
N ASN A 221 13.16 13.94 16.16
CA ASN A 221 13.40 14.34 17.54
C ASN A 221 13.42 15.87 17.76
N ASN A 222 13.21 16.60 16.68
CA ASN A 222 13.19 18.07 16.63
C ASN A 222 14.50 18.73 17.14
N ARG A 223 15.63 18.01 17.01
CA ARG A 223 16.96 18.52 17.36
C ARG A 223 17.61 19.16 16.15
N SER A 224 18.22 20.32 16.35
CA SER A 224 19.06 20.96 15.34
C SER A 224 20.52 20.69 15.59
N PHE A 225 21.29 20.52 14.53
CA PHE A 225 22.75 20.41 14.59
C PHE A 225 23.35 21.10 13.35
N GLU A 226 24.49 21.74 13.57
CA GLU A 226 25.27 22.29 12.50
C GLU A 226 26.15 21.23 11.87
N GLY A 227 26.26 21.24 10.56
CA GLY A 227 27.08 20.31 9.81
C GLY A 227 27.60 20.90 8.52
N VAL A 228 28.57 20.22 7.92
CA VAL A 228 29.16 20.63 6.66
C VAL A 228 28.84 19.58 5.61
N LEU A 229 28.10 19.97 4.57
CA LEU A 229 27.89 19.17 3.38
C LEU A 229 28.97 19.46 2.36
N ASN A 230 30.15 18.86 2.56
CA ASN A 230 31.23 18.79 1.58
C ASN A 230 31.22 17.45 0.85
N LYS A 231 32.03 17.31 -0.18
CA LYS A 231 32.13 16.11 -1.00
C LYS A 231 32.31 14.82 -0.17
N ASN A 232 33.20 14.83 0.81
CA ASN A 232 33.50 13.63 1.62
C ASN A 232 32.32 13.22 2.52
N THR A 233 31.64 14.21 3.14
CA THR A 233 30.47 13.95 3.99
C THR A 233 29.31 13.45 3.16
N VAL A 234 29.08 14.01 1.97
CA VAL A 234 28.06 13.58 1.02
C VAL A 234 28.32 12.15 0.54
N GLU A 235 29.54 11.81 0.13
CA GLU A 235 29.92 10.46 -0.29
C GLU A 235 29.72 9.43 0.85
N THR A 236 30.14 9.79 2.07
CA THR A 236 29.96 8.91 3.25
C THR A 236 28.47 8.67 3.53
N TYR A 237 27.66 9.71 3.44
CA TYR A 237 26.21 9.61 3.63
C TYR A 237 25.54 8.73 2.57
N ILE A 238 25.86 8.95 1.28
CA ILE A 238 25.35 8.14 0.17
C ILE A 238 25.69 6.66 0.35
N ASN A 239 26.93 6.35 0.78
CA ASN A 239 27.35 4.98 1.01
C ASN A 239 26.55 4.32 2.15
N LYS A 240 26.29 5.04 3.24
CA LYS A 240 25.43 4.54 4.34
C LYS A 240 24.00 4.25 3.87
N ILE A 241 23.43 5.11 3.04
CA ILE A 241 22.09 4.86 2.47
C ILE A 241 22.09 3.62 1.58
N LYS A 242 23.11 3.47 0.71
CA LYS A 242 23.23 2.28 -0.14
C LYS A 242 23.37 0.99 0.67
N GLU A 243 24.12 1.01 1.75
CA GLU A 243 24.26 -0.14 2.66
C GLU A 243 22.91 -0.47 3.35
N ASN A 244 22.20 0.54 3.81
CA ASN A 244 20.88 0.36 4.40
C ASN A 244 19.88 -0.20 3.38
N ASP A 245 19.83 0.36 2.17
CA ASP A 245 18.97 -0.12 1.10
C ASP A 245 19.32 -1.57 0.70
N HIS A 246 20.60 -1.92 0.67
CA HIS A 246 21.04 -3.30 0.40
C HIS A 246 20.53 -4.28 1.47
N LYS A 247 20.62 -3.92 2.75
CA LYS A 247 20.08 -4.72 3.87
C LYS A 247 18.55 -4.85 3.74
N LEU A 248 17.86 -3.76 3.43
CA LEU A 248 16.39 -3.73 3.24
C LEU A 248 15.95 -4.65 2.09
N TYR A 249 16.61 -4.53 0.93
CA TYR A 249 16.25 -5.33 -0.25
C TYR A 249 16.53 -6.82 -0.03
N ASN A 250 17.65 -7.16 0.60
CA ASN A 250 17.95 -8.54 0.98
C ASN A 250 16.87 -9.09 1.94
N HIS A 251 16.42 -8.29 2.92
CA HIS A 251 15.35 -8.70 3.81
C HIS A 251 14.03 -8.94 3.05
N PHE A 252 13.67 -8.06 2.12
CA PHE A 252 12.47 -8.21 1.30
C PHE A 252 12.56 -9.44 0.38
N GLN A 253 13.69 -9.68 -0.26
CA GLN A 253 13.91 -10.87 -1.10
C GLN A 253 13.81 -12.16 -0.29
N ASN A 254 14.43 -12.22 0.90
CA ASN A 254 14.38 -13.38 1.79
C ASN A 254 12.95 -13.67 2.30
N CYS A 255 12.09 -12.66 2.35
CA CYS A 255 10.69 -12.79 2.74
C CYS A 255 9.74 -12.92 1.54
N ALA A 256 10.25 -13.01 0.31
CA ALA A 256 9.46 -13.01 -0.94
C ALA A 256 8.51 -11.80 -1.05
N ILE A 257 8.90 -10.64 -0.50
CA ILE A 257 8.14 -9.39 -0.56
C ILE A 257 8.36 -8.74 -1.92
N ARG A 258 7.26 -8.46 -2.64
CA ARG A 258 7.30 -7.58 -3.81
C ARG A 258 7.45 -6.14 -3.33
N PHE A 259 8.34 -5.38 -3.96
CA PHE A 259 8.53 -3.99 -3.59
C PHE A 259 8.82 -3.10 -4.78
N THR A 260 8.57 -1.82 -4.63
CA THR A 260 8.98 -0.77 -5.57
C THR A 260 9.39 0.49 -4.82
N LYS A 261 10.33 1.23 -5.43
CA LYS A 261 10.73 2.56 -4.96
C LYS A 261 10.03 3.61 -5.81
N ILE A 262 9.45 4.60 -5.14
CA ILE A 262 8.68 5.71 -5.71
C ILE A 262 9.31 7.00 -5.20
N TYR A 263 9.77 7.85 -6.11
CA TYR A 263 10.31 9.15 -5.74
C TYR A 263 9.21 10.22 -5.70
N THR A 264 9.42 11.25 -4.87
CA THR A 264 8.46 12.34 -4.67
C THR A 264 8.09 13.09 -5.95
N HIS A 265 9.00 13.17 -6.93
CA HIS A 265 8.77 13.80 -8.24
C HIS A 265 8.13 12.86 -9.28
N GLU A 266 7.97 11.57 -8.99
CA GLU A 266 7.35 10.60 -9.89
C GLU A 266 5.83 10.54 -9.71
N ASP A 267 5.14 9.98 -10.71
CA ASP A 267 3.71 9.66 -10.59
C ASP A 267 3.53 8.35 -9.77
N PRO A 268 3.05 8.45 -8.52
CA PRO A 268 2.98 7.29 -7.65
C PRO A 268 1.95 6.27 -8.12
N ILE A 269 0.92 6.69 -8.89
CA ILE A 269 -0.14 5.78 -9.34
C ILE A 269 0.36 4.86 -10.45
N LYS A 270 1.15 5.38 -11.39
CA LYS A 270 1.75 4.54 -12.45
C LYS A 270 2.67 3.49 -11.87
N LYS A 271 3.51 3.85 -10.90
CA LYS A 271 4.41 2.91 -10.21
C LYS A 271 3.64 1.85 -9.43
N LEU A 272 2.60 2.27 -8.70
CA LEU A 272 1.72 1.37 -7.96
C LEU A 272 1.10 0.31 -8.88
N ILE A 273 0.53 0.72 -10.00
CA ILE A 273 -0.10 -0.20 -10.96
C ILE A 273 0.92 -1.18 -11.53
N GLY A 274 2.17 -0.74 -11.75
CA GLY A 274 3.27 -1.61 -12.19
C GLY A 274 3.56 -2.77 -11.24
N VAL A 275 3.42 -2.56 -9.93
CA VAL A 275 3.65 -3.60 -8.91
C VAL A 275 2.44 -4.53 -8.72
N LEU A 276 1.23 -4.04 -9.03
CA LEU A 276 -0.01 -4.80 -8.90
C LEU A 276 -0.31 -5.74 -10.09
N ARG A 277 0.47 -5.64 -11.16
CA ARG A 277 0.43 -6.54 -12.33
C ARG A 277 1.27 -7.78 -12.09
#